data_618d9506ef4e0f5639193c6c0cb0e323
#
_entry.id   618d9506ef4e0f5639193c6c0cb0e323
#
_cell.length_a   1.000
_cell.length_b   1.000
_cell.length_c   1.000
_cell.angle_alpha   90.00
_cell.angle_beta   90.00
_cell.angle_gamma   90.00
#
_symmetry.space_group_name_H-M   'P 1'
#
loop_
_entity.id
_entity.type
_entity.pdbx_description
1 polymer ?
#
loop_
_entity_poly.entity_id
_entity_poly.type
_entity_poly.pdbx_seq_one_letter_code
_entity_poly.pdbx_strand_id
1 'polypeptide(L)'
;GIAQLQDKNSLRLFSRIDHYQRFVSCLVYIPRDKFNTELRIKVQQVLKDAYGGTSSGFTTEFNESDHARVHIHVRTVPGQIKKVITSELEAELTALMQSWRDHYQKRLLEDVGEKRSNDLRRQFLPFIPAAYQEHFDTRTAVEDTKRLASLDDSQPMIWHLYQSTGIAQLQDKNSLRLFSRID
;
A
#
# COMPACT_ATOMS: atom_id res chain seq x y z
N GLY A 1 -13.10 -8.35 21.83
CA GLY A 1 -12.93 -7.68 20.52
C GLY A 1 -12.08 -6.42 20.56
N ILE A 2 -12.11 -5.62 21.64
CA ILE A 2 -11.38 -4.31 21.70
C ILE A 2 -9.89 -4.49 22.04
N ALA A 3 -9.51 -5.61 22.65
CA ALA A 3 -8.11 -5.87 23.04
C ALA A 3 -7.15 -6.16 21.87
N GLN A 4 -7.64 -6.31 20.63
CA GLN A 4 -6.81 -6.54 19.43
C GLN A 4 -6.47 -5.28 18.64
N LEU A 5 -6.88 -4.11 19.11
CA LEU A 5 -6.46 -2.81 18.53
C LEU A 5 -5.03 -2.39 18.94
N GLN A 6 -4.24 -3.30 19.49
CA GLN A 6 -2.89 -3.00 19.97
C GLN A 6 -1.86 -2.78 18.86
N ASP A 7 -2.18 -3.13 17.61
CA ASP A 7 -1.33 -2.81 16.47
C ASP A 7 -1.78 -1.47 15.87
N LYS A 8 -1.13 -0.38 16.28
CA LYS A 8 -1.44 1.00 15.84
C LYS A 8 -1.38 1.21 14.34
N ASN A 9 -0.78 0.29 13.59
CA ASN A 9 -0.57 0.39 12.15
C ASN A 9 -1.49 -0.51 11.32
N SER A 10 -2.40 -1.27 11.94
CA SER A 10 -3.28 -2.19 11.23
C SER A 10 -4.69 -1.62 11.02
N LEU A 11 -5.24 -1.86 9.83
CA LEU A 11 -6.67 -1.65 9.55
C LEU A 11 -7.48 -2.75 10.23
N ARG A 12 -8.69 -2.40 10.71
CA ARG A 12 -9.66 -3.37 11.23
C ARG A 12 -11.00 -3.18 10.55
N LEU A 13 -11.62 -4.29 10.18
CA LEU A 13 -12.93 -4.35 9.56
C LEU A 13 -13.92 -5.10 10.44
N PHE A 14 -15.04 -4.48 10.73
CA PHE A 14 -16.21 -5.13 11.32
C PHE A 14 -17.37 -5.00 10.34
N SER A 15 -17.98 -6.11 9.97
CA SER A 15 -19.12 -6.10 9.07
C SER A 15 -20.33 -6.78 9.70
N ARG A 16 -21.51 -6.24 9.42
CA ARG A 16 -22.79 -6.78 9.85
C ARG A 16 -23.80 -6.69 8.71
N ILE A 17 -24.35 -7.82 8.34
CA ILE A 17 -25.44 -7.91 7.36
C ILE A 17 -26.77 -7.55 8.04
N ASP A 18 -27.57 -6.68 7.41
CA ASP A 18 -28.94 -6.41 7.83
C ASP A 18 -29.79 -7.69 7.83
N HIS A 19 -30.69 -7.82 8.79
CA HIS A 19 -31.56 -8.99 8.91
C HIS A 19 -32.36 -9.27 7.62
N TYR A 20 -32.78 -8.22 6.93
CA TYR A 20 -33.52 -8.32 5.66
C TYR A 20 -32.60 -8.29 4.44
N GLN A 21 -31.28 -8.35 4.63
CA GLN A 21 -30.27 -8.34 3.56
C GLN A 21 -30.34 -7.13 2.61
N ARG A 22 -30.86 -6.01 3.05
CA ARG A 22 -30.98 -4.78 2.26
C ARG A 22 -29.68 -4.00 2.20
N PHE A 23 -28.81 -4.18 3.18
CA PHE A 23 -27.51 -3.53 3.25
C PHE A 23 -26.53 -4.31 4.13
N VAL A 24 -25.25 -4.04 3.94
CA VAL A 24 -24.17 -4.44 4.84
C VAL A 24 -23.61 -3.18 5.49
N SER A 25 -23.55 -3.17 6.81
CA SER A 25 -22.92 -2.13 7.62
C SER A 25 -21.48 -2.54 7.90
N CYS A 26 -20.52 -1.78 7.37
CA CYS A 26 -19.10 -1.99 7.53
C CYS A 26 -18.50 -0.86 8.37
N LEU A 27 -17.85 -1.22 9.46
CA LEU A 27 -17.12 -0.29 10.31
C LEU A 27 -15.62 -0.54 10.13
N VAL A 28 -14.93 0.43 9.54
CA VAL A 28 -13.51 0.34 9.21
C VAL A 28 -12.72 1.30 10.10
N TYR A 29 -11.74 0.77 10.82
CA TYR A 29 -10.78 1.55 11.57
C TYR A 29 -9.49 1.65 10.77
N ILE A 30 -9.11 2.86 10.39
CA ILE A 30 -7.92 3.15 9.56
C ILE A 30 -6.96 3.99 10.39
N PRO A 31 -5.66 3.63 10.47
CA PRO A 31 -4.66 4.48 11.11
C PRO A 31 -4.74 5.91 10.57
N ARG A 32 -4.73 6.90 11.47
CA ARG A 32 -5.02 8.29 11.13
C ARG A 32 -3.98 8.91 10.19
N ASP A 33 -2.73 8.50 10.33
CA ASP A 33 -1.62 8.90 9.47
C ASP A 33 -1.71 8.36 8.05
N LYS A 34 -2.44 7.27 7.83
CA LYS A 34 -2.69 6.64 6.52
C LYS A 34 -4.03 7.08 5.91
N PHE A 35 -4.93 7.68 6.71
CA PHE A 35 -6.26 8.05 6.23
C PHE A 35 -6.21 9.26 5.29
N ASN A 36 -6.75 9.09 4.10
CA ASN A 36 -7.00 10.15 3.14
C ASN A 36 -8.24 9.83 2.28
N THR A 37 -8.70 10.80 1.51
CA THR A 37 -9.89 10.65 0.68
C THR A 37 -9.76 9.56 -0.38
N GLU A 38 -8.58 9.42 -0.98
CA GLU A 38 -8.33 8.41 -2.01
C GLU A 38 -8.43 6.99 -1.43
N LEU A 39 -7.78 6.74 -0.29
CA LEU A 39 -7.87 5.45 0.40
C LEU A 39 -9.32 5.14 0.79
N ARG A 40 -10.06 6.12 1.33
CA ARG A 40 -11.48 5.93 1.67
C ARG A 40 -12.32 5.51 0.45
N ILE A 41 -12.10 6.15 -0.71
CA ILE A 41 -12.81 5.80 -1.95
C ILE A 41 -12.47 4.37 -2.38
N LYS A 42 -11.20 3.97 -2.34
CA LYS A 42 -10.76 2.61 -2.67
C LYS A 42 -11.38 1.57 -1.72
N VAL A 43 -11.33 1.83 -0.42
CA VAL A 43 -11.96 0.96 0.61
C VAL A 43 -13.46 0.82 0.36
N GLN A 44 -14.15 1.92 0.08
CA GLN A 44 -15.59 1.92 -0.22
C GLN A 44 -15.92 1.09 -1.47
N GLN A 45 -15.09 1.19 -2.52
CA GLN A 45 -15.28 0.43 -3.74
C GLN A 45 -15.06 -1.07 -3.52
N VAL A 46 -13.95 -1.44 -2.85
CA VAL A 46 -13.65 -2.85 -2.53
C VAL A 46 -14.77 -3.48 -1.71
N LEU A 47 -15.25 -2.80 -0.66
CA LEU A 47 -16.37 -3.30 0.15
C LEU A 47 -17.66 -3.46 -0.69
N LYS A 48 -17.95 -2.50 -1.55
CA LYS A 48 -19.11 -2.58 -2.45
C LYS A 48 -19.02 -3.81 -3.37
N ASP A 49 -17.88 -4.05 -3.99
CA ASP A 49 -17.66 -5.16 -4.92
C ASP A 49 -17.64 -6.52 -4.22
N ALA A 50 -17.01 -6.58 -3.05
CA ALA A 50 -16.94 -7.79 -2.23
C ALA A 50 -18.34 -8.29 -1.82
N TYR A 51 -19.22 -7.41 -1.38
CA TYR A 51 -20.60 -7.77 -0.99
C TYR A 51 -21.61 -7.80 -2.15
N GLY A 52 -21.20 -7.46 -3.38
CA GLY A 52 -22.11 -7.37 -4.53
C GLY A 52 -23.07 -6.21 -4.40
N GLY A 53 -22.61 -5.09 -3.86
CA GLY A 53 -23.45 -3.92 -3.60
C GLY A 53 -23.82 -3.13 -4.84
N THR A 54 -25.04 -2.57 -4.85
CA THR A 54 -25.54 -1.68 -5.92
C THR A 54 -25.06 -0.24 -5.72
N SER A 55 -24.98 0.21 -4.47
CA SER A 55 -24.49 1.54 -4.10
C SER A 55 -23.88 1.52 -2.70
N SER A 56 -23.12 2.54 -2.36
CA SER A 56 -22.55 2.69 -1.03
C SER A 56 -22.56 4.14 -0.57
N GLY A 57 -22.76 4.34 0.75
CA GLY A 57 -22.64 5.61 1.44
C GLY A 57 -21.61 5.48 2.57
N PHE A 58 -21.12 6.61 3.10
CA PHE A 58 -20.17 6.60 4.20
C PHE A 58 -20.41 7.75 5.18
N THR A 59 -19.92 7.56 6.41
CA THR A 59 -19.75 8.60 7.43
C THR A 59 -18.38 8.42 8.07
N THR A 60 -17.65 9.49 8.29
CA THR A 60 -16.33 9.45 8.92
C THR A 60 -16.41 10.18 10.26
N GLU A 61 -15.87 9.54 11.29
CA GLU A 61 -15.74 10.10 12.62
C GLU A 61 -14.26 10.11 13.04
N PHE A 62 -13.80 11.25 13.51
CA PHE A 62 -12.46 11.45 14.07
C PHE A 62 -12.60 11.66 15.57
N ASN A 63 -12.31 10.61 16.34
CA ASN A 63 -12.24 10.68 17.80
C ASN A 63 -10.80 10.98 18.23
N GLU A 64 -10.53 11.07 19.53
CA GLU A 64 -9.17 11.22 20.08
C GLU A 64 -8.28 9.97 19.89
N SER A 65 -8.78 8.93 19.22
CA SER A 65 -8.02 7.70 18.95
C SER A 65 -7.05 7.87 17.80
N ASP A 66 -6.00 7.03 17.76
CA ASP A 66 -5.02 6.95 16.68
C ASP A 66 -5.62 6.45 15.33
N HIS A 67 -6.93 6.16 15.29
CA HIS A 67 -7.64 5.66 14.12
C HIS A 67 -8.80 6.57 13.72
N ALA A 68 -8.94 6.79 12.42
CA ALA A 68 -10.17 7.28 11.81
C ALA A 68 -11.19 6.15 11.77
N ARG A 69 -12.42 6.41 12.18
CA ARG A 69 -13.54 5.47 12.11
C ARG A 69 -14.40 5.81 10.91
N VAL A 70 -14.44 4.91 9.93
CA VAL A 70 -15.25 5.06 8.73
C VAL A 70 -16.38 4.05 8.76
N HIS A 71 -17.60 4.54 8.77
CA HIS A 71 -18.79 3.72 8.68
C HIS A 71 -19.29 3.72 7.24
N ILE A 72 -19.26 2.57 6.59
CA ILE A 72 -19.68 2.40 5.19
C ILE A 72 -20.91 1.52 5.14
N HIS A 73 -21.95 2.03 4.49
CA HIS A 73 -23.18 1.30 4.23
C HIS A 73 -23.21 0.85 2.76
N VAL A 74 -23.15 -0.45 2.54
CA VAL A 74 -23.24 -1.05 1.21
C VAL A 74 -24.66 -1.52 0.99
N ARG A 75 -25.40 -0.91 0.06
CA ARG A 75 -26.75 -1.37 -0.34
C ARG A 75 -26.65 -2.62 -1.18
N THR A 76 -27.48 -3.59 -0.88
CA THR A 76 -27.48 -4.90 -1.52
C THR A 76 -28.89 -5.29 -1.95
N VAL A 77 -28.99 -6.25 -2.85
CA VAL A 77 -30.27 -6.88 -3.21
C VAL A 77 -30.48 -8.10 -2.30
N PRO A 78 -31.62 -8.20 -1.61
CA PRO A 78 -31.91 -9.36 -0.75
C PRO A 78 -31.72 -10.70 -1.50
N GLY A 79 -31.02 -11.62 -0.86
CA GLY A 79 -30.70 -12.93 -1.44
C GLY A 79 -29.48 -12.94 -2.39
N GLN A 80 -28.88 -11.78 -2.71
CA GLN A 80 -27.73 -11.70 -3.62
C GLN A 80 -26.42 -11.29 -2.94
N ILE A 81 -26.39 -11.22 -1.61
CA ILE A 81 -25.17 -10.87 -0.86
C ILE A 81 -24.14 -12.00 -1.05
N LYS A 82 -22.97 -11.63 -1.54
CA LYS A 82 -21.84 -12.56 -1.63
C LYS A 82 -21.35 -12.93 -0.24
N LYS A 83 -21.01 -14.19 -0.05
CA LYS A 83 -20.32 -14.63 1.18
C LYS A 83 -18.89 -14.11 1.14
N VAL A 84 -18.48 -13.44 2.20
CA VAL A 84 -17.15 -12.84 2.32
C VAL A 84 -16.50 -13.37 3.60
N ILE A 85 -15.24 -13.75 3.49
CA ILE A 85 -14.40 -14.06 4.66
C ILE A 85 -13.81 -12.73 5.12
N THR A 86 -14.27 -12.24 6.27
CA THR A 86 -13.89 -10.92 6.80
C THR A 86 -12.38 -10.73 6.95
N SER A 87 -11.65 -11.78 7.33
CA SER A 87 -10.19 -11.72 7.48
C SER A 87 -9.46 -11.54 6.14
N GLU A 88 -9.94 -12.15 5.07
CA GLU A 88 -9.37 -11.99 3.73
C GLU A 88 -9.63 -10.57 3.21
N LEU A 89 -10.86 -10.09 3.39
CA LEU A 89 -11.23 -8.72 3.03
C LEU A 89 -10.45 -7.68 3.85
N GLU A 90 -10.24 -7.91 5.15
CA GLU A 90 -9.40 -7.06 6.00
C GLU A 90 -7.95 -7.03 5.50
N ALA A 91 -7.39 -8.16 5.07
CA ALA A 91 -6.06 -8.23 4.49
C ALA A 91 -5.96 -7.47 3.16
N GLU A 92 -6.96 -7.60 2.30
CA GLU A 92 -7.06 -6.83 1.04
C GLU A 92 -7.10 -5.31 1.31
N LEU A 93 -7.95 -4.88 2.24
CA LEU A 93 -8.05 -3.46 2.62
C LEU A 93 -6.75 -2.96 3.26
N THR A 94 -6.06 -3.80 4.04
CA THR A 94 -4.76 -3.46 4.63
C THR A 94 -3.70 -3.27 3.55
N ALA A 95 -3.72 -4.07 2.50
CA ALA A 95 -2.82 -3.91 1.36
C ALA A 95 -3.00 -2.56 0.64
N LEU A 96 -4.22 -2.01 0.60
CA LEU A 96 -4.49 -0.67 0.02
C LEU A 96 -3.81 0.48 0.78
N MET A 97 -3.51 0.27 2.07
CA MET A 97 -2.83 1.29 2.89
C MET A 97 -1.32 1.30 2.67
N GLN A 98 -0.77 0.24 2.10
CA GLN A 98 0.67 0.14 1.91
C GLN A 98 1.12 1.11 0.81
N SER A 99 1.98 2.03 1.17
CA SER A 99 2.63 2.93 0.22
C SER A 99 3.74 2.21 -0.54
N TRP A 100 4.18 2.80 -1.67
CA TRP A 100 5.39 2.34 -2.37
C TRP A 100 6.59 2.22 -1.41
N ARG A 101 6.72 3.17 -0.47
CA ARG A 101 7.78 3.17 0.55
C ARG A 101 7.67 1.99 1.52
N ASP A 102 6.47 1.62 1.93
CA ASP A 102 6.24 0.46 2.80
C ASP A 102 6.62 -0.85 2.08
N HIS A 103 6.23 -1.00 0.82
CA HIS A 103 6.63 -2.13 -0.02
C HIS A 103 8.14 -2.19 -0.25
N TYR A 104 8.78 -1.03 -0.50
CA TYR A 104 10.23 -0.95 -0.66
C TYR A 104 10.95 -1.38 0.62
N GLN A 105 10.54 -0.88 1.79
CA GLN A 105 11.16 -1.24 3.07
C GLN A 105 11.02 -2.73 3.37
N LYS A 106 9.83 -3.30 3.16
CA LYS A 106 9.57 -4.72 3.34
C LYS A 106 10.48 -5.56 2.45
N ARG A 107 10.55 -5.23 1.17
CA ARG A 107 11.38 -5.95 0.20
C ARG A 107 12.87 -5.82 0.49
N LEU A 108 13.32 -4.63 0.89
CA LEU A 108 14.70 -4.41 1.28
C LEU A 108 15.08 -5.26 2.50
N LEU A 109 14.19 -5.36 3.50
CA LEU A 109 14.37 -6.20 4.67
C LEU A 109 14.49 -7.68 4.30
N GLU A 110 13.63 -8.17 3.41
CA GLU A 110 13.63 -9.56 2.91
C GLU A 110 14.92 -9.90 2.15
N ASP A 111 15.46 -8.94 1.40
CA ASP A 111 16.62 -9.15 0.51
C ASP A 111 17.98 -9.07 1.23
N VAL A 112 18.17 -8.10 2.11
CA VAL A 112 19.48 -7.83 2.74
C VAL A 112 19.55 -8.06 4.26
N GLY A 113 18.43 -8.42 4.89
CA GLY A 113 18.31 -8.62 6.33
C GLY A 113 18.18 -7.31 7.13
N GLU A 114 17.85 -7.44 8.42
CA GLU A 114 17.42 -6.32 9.25
C GLU A 114 18.46 -5.20 9.41
N LYS A 115 19.68 -5.55 9.79
CA LYS A 115 20.73 -4.56 10.06
C LYS A 115 21.04 -3.74 8.81
N ARG A 116 21.32 -4.41 7.69
CA ARG A 116 21.70 -3.75 6.44
C ARG A 116 20.53 -2.97 5.83
N SER A 117 19.30 -3.47 5.94
CA SER A 117 18.11 -2.76 5.45
C SER A 117 17.90 -1.43 6.18
N ASN A 118 18.14 -1.39 7.51
CA ASN A 118 18.04 -0.17 8.30
C ASN A 118 19.06 0.89 7.87
N ASP A 119 20.30 0.48 7.60
CA ASP A 119 21.36 1.39 7.15
C ASP A 119 21.04 1.95 5.75
N LEU A 120 20.70 1.07 4.80
CA LEU A 120 20.35 1.47 3.43
C LEU A 120 19.10 2.34 3.39
N ARG A 121 18.09 2.03 4.19
CA ARG A 121 16.89 2.84 4.31
C ARG A 121 17.19 4.26 4.79
N ARG A 122 18.01 4.41 5.82
CA ARG A 122 18.39 5.74 6.34
C ARG A 122 19.18 6.55 5.31
N GLN A 123 20.05 5.88 4.58
CA GLN A 123 20.92 6.52 3.61
C GLN A 123 20.19 6.91 2.32
N PHE A 124 19.32 6.06 1.77
CA PHE A 124 18.78 6.25 0.42
C PHE A 124 17.31 6.65 0.37
N LEU A 125 16.45 6.15 1.27
CA LEU A 125 15.00 6.38 1.19
C LEU A 125 14.58 7.88 1.19
N PRO A 126 15.25 8.78 1.94
CA PRO A 126 14.91 10.21 1.90
C PRO A 126 15.15 10.85 0.52
N PHE A 127 16.06 10.30 -0.26
CA PHE A 127 16.49 10.84 -1.55
C PHE A 127 15.78 10.22 -2.75
N ILE A 128 14.91 9.20 -2.55
CA ILE A 128 14.12 8.61 -3.64
C ILE A 128 12.98 9.57 -4.01
N PRO A 129 13.02 10.22 -5.22
CA PRO A 129 12.01 11.19 -5.60
C PRO A 129 10.64 10.54 -5.83
N ALA A 130 9.55 11.32 -5.73
CA ALA A 130 8.21 10.86 -6.05
C ALA A 130 8.10 10.36 -7.51
N ALA A 131 8.68 11.07 -8.46
CA ALA A 131 8.72 10.68 -9.87
C ALA A 131 9.39 9.29 -10.07
N TYR A 132 10.44 8.96 -9.30
CA TYR A 132 11.03 7.64 -9.34
C TYR A 132 10.05 6.56 -8.85
N GLN A 133 9.32 6.84 -7.75
CA GLN A 133 8.34 5.92 -7.17
C GLN A 133 7.16 5.64 -8.10
N GLU A 134 6.80 6.60 -8.95
CA GLU A 134 5.73 6.45 -9.96
C GLU A 134 6.16 5.57 -11.15
N HIS A 135 7.44 5.62 -11.53
CA HIS A 135 7.95 4.96 -12.73
C HIS A 135 8.59 3.59 -12.46
N PHE A 136 9.06 3.34 -11.25
CA PHE A 136 9.80 2.13 -10.92
C PHE A 136 9.16 1.36 -9.77
N ASP A 137 9.09 0.05 -9.95
CA ASP A 137 8.62 -0.84 -8.90
C ASP A 137 9.65 -0.98 -7.76
N THR A 138 9.22 -1.50 -6.65
CA THR A 138 10.06 -1.65 -5.46
C THR A 138 11.18 -2.69 -5.62
N ARG A 139 11.02 -3.67 -6.51
CA ARG A 139 12.08 -4.64 -6.83
C ARG A 139 13.25 -3.94 -7.50
N THR A 140 12.96 -3.16 -8.53
CA THR A 140 13.94 -2.34 -9.23
C THR A 140 14.64 -1.36 -8.27
N ALA A 141 13.87 -0.74 -7.38
CA ALA A 141 14.43 0.21 -6.41
C ALA A 141 15.38 -0.44 -5.40
N VAL A 142 15.11 -1.66 -4.95
CA VAL A 142 16.03 -2.41 -4.07
C VAL A 142 17.33 -2.74 -4.80
N GLU A 143 17.25 -3.19 -6.07
CA GLU A 143 18.43 -3.45 -6.88
C GLU A 143 19.27 -2.18 -7.11
N ASP A 144 18.61 -1.06 -7.44
CA ASP A 144 19.27 0.22 -7.64
C ASP A 144 19.93 0.72 -6.34
N THR A 145 19.27 0.54 -5.19
CA THR A 145 19.83 0.86 -3.88
C THR A 145 21.10 0.05 -3.57
N LYS A 146 21.09 -1.25 -3.89
CA LYS A 146 22.27 -2.11 -3.70
C LYS A 146 23.45 -1.67 -4.57
N ARG A 147 23.16 -1.26 -5.81
CA ARG A 147 24.18 -0.71 -6.72
C ARG A 147 24.73 0.63 -6.22
N LEU A 148 23.85 1.54 -5.81
CA LEU A 148 24.28 2.81 -5.19
C LEU A 148 25.13 2.60 -3.94
N ALA A 149 24.76 1.64 -3.11
CA ALA A 149 25.52 1.30 -1.91
C ALA A 149 26.86 0.60 -2.17
N SER A 150 27.10 0.13 -3.39
CA SER A 150 28.39 -0.44 -3.82
C SER A 150 29.33 0.58 -4.46
N LEU A 151 28.87 1.82 -4.67
CA LEU A 151 29.72 2.91 -5.14
C LEU A 151 30.70 3.32 -4.03
N ASP A 152 31.95 3.44 -4.39
CA ASP A 152 33.04 3.94 -3.53
C ASP A 152 33.97 4.85 -4.33
N ASP A 153 35.05 5.34 -3.69
CA ASP A 153 36.00 6.24 -4.32
C ASP A 153 36.79 5.58 -5.47
N SER A 154 36.87 4.23 -5.47
CA SER A 154 37.52 3.47 -6.55
C SER A 154 36.59 3.21 -7.73
N GLN A 155 35.27 3.16 -7.47
CA GLN A 155 34.23 2.97 -8.47
C GLN A 155 33.09 3.97 -8.29
N PRO A 156 33.28 5.25 -8.70
CA PRO A 156 32.29 6.31 -8.45
C PRO A 156 31.08 6.25 -9.39
N MET A 157 31.10 5.40 -10.40
CA MET A 157 30.01 5.25 -11.37
C MET A 157 29.73 3.79 -11.70
N ILE A 158 28.43 3.43 -11.80
CA ILE A 158 27.97 2.14 -12.31
C ILE A 158 26.95 2.36 -13.42
N TRP A 159 27.14 1.65 -14.52
CA TRP A 159 26.21 1.58 -15.63
C TRP A 159 25.34 0.34 -15.53
N HIS A 160 24.05 0.47 -15.72
CA HIS A 160 23.14 -0.66 -15.78
C HIS A 160 22.22 -0.58 -16.98
N LEU A 161 22.29 -1.60 -17.84
CA LEU A 161 21.35 -1.78 -18.94
C LEU A 161 20.19 -2.64 -18.47
N TYR A 162 18.96 -2.19 -18.62
CA TYR A 162 17.77 -2.95 -18.26
C TYR A 162 16.74 -2.92 -19.40
N GLN A 163 15.93 -3.99 -19.47
CA GLN A 163 14.78 -4.01 -20.36
C GLN A 163 13.60 -3.36 -19.65
N SER A 164 13.02 -2.33 -20.27
CA SER A 164 11.81 -1.69 -19.76
C SER A 164 10.62 -2.63 -19.93
N THR A 165 10.08 -3.13 -18.83
CA THR A 165 8.96 -4.10 -18.84
C THR A 165 7.59 -3.45 -18.60
N GLY A 166 7.45 -2.13 -18.67
CA GLY A 166 6.23 -1.56 -18.11
C GLY A 166 5.65 -0.27 -18.65
N ILE A 167 6.17 0.36 -19.68
CA ILE A 167 5.54 1.56 -20.23
C ILE A 167 5.28 1.34 -21.72
N ALA A 168 4.00 1.13 -22.07
CA ALA A 168 3.53 0.87 -23.44
C ALA A 168 3.75 2.05 -24.43
N GLN A 169 4.38 3.14 -24.02
CA GLN A 169 4.61 4.35 -24.83
C GLN A 169 6.08 4.61 -25.17
N LEU A 170 7.04 3.89 -24.58
CA LEU A 170 8.44 3.98 -24.97
C LEU A 170 8.81 2.75 -25.80
N GLN A 171 8.94 2.92 -27.11
CA GLN A 171 9.30 1.84 -28.06
C GLN A 171 10.73 1.34 -27.92
N ASP A 172 11.53 1.91 -27.02
CA ASP A 172 12.89 1.47 -26.74
C ASP A 172 12.89 0.30 -25.75
N LYS A 173 13.17 -0.88 -26.25
CA LYS A 173 13.26 -2.12 -25.47
C LYS A 173 14.40 -2.14 -24.45
N ASN A 174 15.37 -1.22 -24.57
CA ASN A 174 16.54 -1.13 -23.71
C ASN A 174 16.68 0.29 -23.16
N SER A 175 16.83 0.42 -21.87
CA SER A 175 17.10 1.67 -21.17
C SER A 175 18.40 1.57 -20.38
N LEU A 176 19.16 2.67 -20.36
CA LEU A 176 20.42 2.77 -19.63
C LEU A 176 20.18 3.60 -18.37
N ARG A 177 20.59 3.08 -17.22
CA ARG A 177 20.67 3.84 -15.98
C ARG A 177 22.12 4.11 -15.60
N LEU A 178 22.39 5.35 -15.28
CA LEU A 178 23.66 5.77 -14.73
C LEU A 178 23.48 6.08 -13.25
N PHE A 179 24.28 5.47 -12.42
CA PHE A 179 24.43 5.80 -11.00
C PHE A 179 25.79 6.48 -10.82
N SER A 180 25.80 7.65 -10.21
CA SER A 180 27.02 8.37 -9.89
C SER A 180 26.96 8.89 -8.47
N ARG A 181 28.11 8.87 -7.80
CA ARG A 181 28.33 9.58 -6.57
C ARG A 181 28.76 11.02 -6.91
N ILE A 182 28.06 11.98 -6.35
CA ILE A 182 28.40 13.40 -6.41
C ILE A 182 28.82 13.77 -4.99
N ASP A 183 30.05 14.23 -4.83
CA ASP A 183 30.59 14.73 -3.54
C ASP A 183 30.00 16.08 -3.18
#